data_730ece81196c1733fcf693442feefb48
#
_entry.id   730ece81196c1733fcf693442feefb48
#
_cell.length_a   1.000
_cell.length_b   1.000
_cell.length_c   1.000
_cell.angle_alpha   90.00
_cell.angle_beta   90.00
_cell.angle_gamma   90.00
#
_symmetry.space_group_name_H-M   'P 1'
#
loop_
_entity.id
_entity.type
_entity.pdbx_description
1 polymer ?
#
loop_
_entity_poly.entity_id
_entity_poly.type
_entity_poly.pdbx_seq_one_letter_code
_entity_poly.pdbx_strand_id
1 'polypeptide(L)'
;MKEVLEKFFGSFYGSTKTVEVISEQKTGVFERADDKACAGCEDNTKSFFEGCDQKVFRCDAGEQNVEVIELELFVANYNGLKKLRPNYVCDLLMVGDDEVVFCDLACYNPKYIDSFVKSDGTEQLGKRLTVWRQINNSIEKLTDVPEIAGEILPKSKRIGLFAYRRKEKAVTDLIDRTVLTGMRSLIDRTKDADANIGKLEKGFQFIEVVYPETYIWK
;
A
#
# COMPACT_ATOMS: atom_id res chain seq x y z
N MET A 1 -14.13 4.62 -11.64
CA MET A 1 -13.60 3.33 -11.10
C MET A 1 -14.58 2.66 -10.13
N LYS A 2 -15.18 3.39 -9.17
CA LYS A 2 -16.13 2.83 -8.19
C LYS A 2 -17.21 1.92 -8.82
N GLU A 3 -17.98 2.43 -9.78
CA GLU A 3 -19.07 1.67 -10.42
C GLU A 3 -18.61 0.39 -11.11
N VAL A 4 -17.41 0.41 -11.69
CA VAL A 4 -16.84 -0.76 -12.38
C VAL A 4 -16.47 -1.84 -11.36
N LEU A 5 -15.86 -1.46 -10.23
CA LEU A 5 -15.55 -2.38 -9.12
C LEU A 5 -16.82 -3.02 -8.56
N GLU A 6 -17.82 -2.22 -8.23
CA GLU A 6 -19.10 -2.70 -7.65
C GLU A 6 -19.81 -3.68 -8.57
N LYS A 7 -19.79 -3.41 -9.87
CA LYS A 7 -20.51 -4.20 -10.85
C LYS A 7 -19.82 -5.51 -11.23
N PHE A 8 -18.51 -5.50 -11.41
CA PHE A 8 -17.80 -6.60 -12.07
C PHE A 8 -16.93 -7.44 -11.15
N PHE A 9 -16.34 -6.86 -10.09
CA PHE A 9 -15.38 -7.56 -9.26
C PHE A 9 -15.98 -8.80 -8.57
N GLY A 10 -17.06 -8.63 -7.83
CA GLY A 10 -17.69 -9.74 -7.10
C GLY A 10 -18.15 -10.85 -8.03
N SER A 11 -18.85 -10.53 -9.12
CA SER A 11 -19.38 -11.50 -10.08
C SER A 11 -18.28 -12.32 -10.76
N PHE A 12 -17.15 -11.69 -11.10
CA PHE A 12 -16.01 -12.39 -11.69
C PHE A 12 -15.45 -13.47 -10.77
N TYR A 13 -15.39 -13.19 -9.46
CA TYR A 13 -14.93 -14.15 -8.46
C TYR A 13 -16.03 -15.10 -7.94
N GLY A 14 -17.21 -15.09 -8.54
CA GLY A 14 -18.32 -15.99 -8.23
C GLY A 14 -19.13 -15.56 -6.99
N SER A 15 -19.06 -14.29 -6.60
CA SER A 15 -19.94 -13.73 -5.58
C SER A 15 -21.27 -13.28 -6.17
N THR A 16 -22.35 -13.53 -5.45
CA THR A 16 -23.66 -12.94 -5.72
C THR A 16 -23.90 -11.65 -4.93
N LYS A 17 -22.95 -11.28 -4.07
CA LYS A 17 -23.02 -10.04 -3.27
C LYS A 17 -22.59 -8.86 -4.11
N THR A 18 -23.33 -7.78 -4.01
CA THR A 18 -22.88 -6.45 -4.40
C THR A 18 -22.33 -5.76 -3.17
N VAL A 19 -21.08 -5.32 -3.22
CA VAL A 19 -20.41 -4.61 -2.13
C VAL A 19 -20.23 -3.17 -2.57
N GLU A 20 -20.65 -2.24 -1.75
CA GLU A 20 -20.43 -0.82 -1.97
C GLU A 20 -18.95 -0.48 -1.80
N VAL A 21 -18.40 0.25 -2.76
CA VAL A 21 -17.03 0.78 -2.73
C VAL A 21 -17.03 2.09 -1.96
N ILE A 22 -16.21 2.14 -0.91
CA ILE A 22 -15.94 3.39 -0.19
C ILE A 22 -14.89 4.15 -0.99
N SER A 23 -15.28 5.30 -1.52
CA SER A 23 -14.38 6.19 -2.26
C SER A 23 -14.69 7.65 -1.99
N GLU A 24 -13.71 8.51 -2.23
CA GLU A 24 -13.84 9.95 -2.21
C GLU A 24 -13.06 10.60 -3.35
N GLN A 25 -13.51 11.76 -3.78
CA GLN A 25 -12.82 12.58 -4.77
C GLN A 25 -11.92 13.59 -4.05
N LYS A 26 -10.66 13.68 -4.47
CA LYS A 26 -9.68 14.60 -3.90
C LYS A 26 -9.03 15.46 -4.97
N THR A 27 -8.80 16.72 -4.63
CA THR A 27 -8.00 17.70 -5.36
C THR A 27 -7.05 18.38 -4.39
N GLY A 28 -6.00 19.04 -4.88
CA GLY A 28 -5.01 19.70 -4.05
C GLY A 28 -4.25 18.74 -3.13
N VAL A 29 -3.84 19.25 -1.97
CA VAL A 29 -3.07 18.45 -1.01
C VAL A 29 -4.00 17.68 -0.07
N PHE A 30 -3.77 16.39 0.05
CA PHE A 30 -4.46 15.55 1.03
C PHE A 30 -3.50 14.58 1.71
N GLU A 31 -3.90 14.08 2.86
CA GLU A 31 -3.09 13.19 3.69
C GLU A 31 -3.90 11.96 4.14
N ARG A 32 -3.19 10.87 4.46
CA ARG A 32 -3.78 9.62 4.96
C ARG A 32 -3.00 9.09 6.16
N ALA A 33 -3.71 8.46 7.06
CA ALA A 33 -3.15 7.70 8.18
C ALA A 33 -3.24 6.20 7.89
N ASP A 34 -2.32 5.42 8.46
CA ASP A 34 -2.46 3.98 8.54
C ASP A 34 -3.44 3.66 9.68
N ASP A 35 -4.54 2.98 9.39
CA ASP A 35 -5.60 2.62 10.34
C ASP A 35 -5.08 1.85 11.56
N LYS A 36 -4.02 1.06 11.36
CA LYS A 36 -3.37 0.24 12.40
C LYS A 36 -2.32 1.01 13.21
N ALA A 37 -1.99 2.23 12.82
CA ALA A 37 -0.87 2.98 13.41
C ALA A 37 -1.22 3.74 14.68
N CYS A 38 -2.48 4.08 14.89
CA CYS A 38 -2.91 4.94 15.98
C CYS A 38 -3.70 4.18 17.05
N ALA A 39 -3.02 3.72 18.09
CA ALA A 39 -3.67 3.10 19.26
C ALA A 39 -4.56 4.07 20.07
N GLY A 40 -4.52 5.37 19.78
CA GLY A 40 -5.28 6.40 20.47
C GLY A 40 -6.51 6.91 19.70
N CYS A 41 -6.73 6.47 18.47
CA CYS A 41 -7.92 6.85 17.71
C CYS A 41 -9.06 5.86 17.97
N GLU A 42 -10.22 6.36 18.36
CA GLU A 42 -11.40 5.53 18.64
C GLU A 42 -11.99 4.88 17.37
N ASP A 43 -11.72 5.44 16.20
CA ASP A 43 -12.20 4.93 14.91
C ASP A 43 -11.02 4.50 14.02
N ASN A 44 -10.48 3.32 14.31
CA ASN A 44 -9.35 2.71 13.60
C ASN A 44 -9.72 1.99 12.30
N THR A 45 -10.94 2.17 11.78
CA THR A 45 -11.45 1.32 10.70
C THR A 45 -11.27 1.89 9.31
N LYS A 46 -10.79 3.14 9.17
CA LYS A 46 -10.70 3.81 7.85
C LYS A 46 -9.44 4.65 7.73
N SER A 47 -8.72 4.47 6.65
CA SER A 47 -7.57 5.31 6.29
C SER A 47 -7.94 6.77 5.95
N PHE A 48 -9.23 7.07 5.82
CA PHE A 48 -9.78 8.42 5.60
C PHE A 48 -9.85 9.31 6.85
N PHE A 49 -9.35 8.87 7.98
CA PHE A 49 -9.45 9.63 9.21
C PHE A 49 -8.52 10.86 9.19
N GLU A 50 -9.10 12.03 8.90
CA GLU A 50 -8.35 13.30 8.78
C GLU A 50 -7.85 13.84 10.13
N GLY A 51 -8.43 13.43 11.24
CA GLY A 51 -8.10 13.91 12.60
C GLY A 51 -6.92 13.19 13.26
N CYS A 52 -6.30 12.22 12.62
CA CYS A 52 -5.20 11.49 13.23
C CYS A 52 -3.84 12.17 13.00
N ASP A 53 -3.10 12.43 14.07
CA ASP A 53 -1.72 12.96 13.98
C ASP A 53 -0.71 11.94 13.41
N GLN A 54 -1.13 10.69 13.25
CA GLN A 54 -0.29 9.58 12.76
C GLN A 54 -0.37 9.43 11.23
N LYS A 55 -0.35 10.54 10.51
CA LYS A 55 -0.33 10.56 9.05
C LYS A 55 0.93 9.87 8.52
N VAL A 56 0.75 9.06 7.50
CA VAL A 56 1.83 8.27 6.87
C VAL A 56 2.01 8.59 5.40
N PHE A 57 1.04 9.26 4.79
CA PHE A 57 1.05 9.60 3.38
C PHE A 57 0.56 11.03 3.15
N ARG A 58 1.22 11.72 2.24
CA ARG A 58 0.83 13.03 1.74
C ARG A 58 0.91 13.03 0.22
N CYS A 59 -0.17 13.48 -0.43
CA CYS A 59 -0.28 13.61 -1.87
C CYS A 59 -0.64 15.04 -2.24
N ASP A 60 -0.08 15.54 -3.32
CA ASP A 60 -0.49 16.77 -3.97
C ASP A 60 -1.05 16.43 -5.35
N ALA A 61 -2.36 16.49 -5.49
CA ALA A 61 -3.06 16.25 -6.75
C ALA A 61 -3.16 17.50 -7.64
N GLY A 62 -2.73 18.67 -7.14
CA GLY A 62 -2.88 19.92 -7.86
C GLY A 62 -4.36 20.18 -8.19
N GLU A 63 -4.65 20.47 -9.45
CA GLU A 63 -6.02 20.69 -9.95
C GLU A 63 -6.68 19.40 -10.43
N GLN A 64 -5.97 18.28 -10.45
CA GLN A 64 -6.52 17.01 -10.94
C GLN A 64 -7.48 16.42 -9.92
N ASN A 65 -8.52 15.76 -10.44
CA ASN A 65 -9.48 15.05 -9.61
C ASN A 65 -9.05 13.59 -9.48
N VAL A 66 -8.74 13.18 -8.27
CA VAL A 66 -8.28 11.82 -7.96
C VAL A 66 -9.36 11.10 -7.15
N GLU A 67 -9.86 10.00 -7.68
CA GLU A 67 -10.72 9.08 -6.94
C GLU A 67 -9.86 8.19 -6.04
N VAL A 68 -10.04 8.31 -4.73
CA VAL A 68 -9.34 7.51 -3.71
C VAL A 68 -10.31 6.47 -3.18
N ILE A 69 -9.94 5.20 -3.29
CA ILE A 69 -10.77 4.03 -2.96
C ILE A 69 -10.10 3.23 -1.85
N GLU A 70 -10.89 2.85 -0.82
CA GLU A 70 -10.50 1.92 0.25
C GLU A 70 -10.49 0.48 -0.28
N LEU A 71 -9.39 0.06 -0.88
CA LEU A 71 -9.30 -1.21 -1.60
C LEU A 71 -9.28 -2.42 -0.65
N GLU A 72 -8.48 -2.38 0.41
CA GLU A 72 -8.43 -3.49 1.40
C GLU A 72 -9.82 -3.73 1.98
N LEU A 73 -10.50 -2.67 2.39
CA LEU A 73 -11.85 -2.76 2.97
C LEU A 73 -12.87 -3.31 1.96
N PHE A 74 -12.81 -2.87 0.71
CA PHE A 74 -13.67 -3.38 -0.35
C PHE A 74 -13.47 -4.89 -0.56
N VAL A 75 -12.23 -5.33 -0.72
CA VAL A 75 -11.91 -6.76 -0.95
C VAL A 75 -12.22 -7.61 0.29
N ALA A 76 -12.04 -7.07 1.51
CA ALA A 76 -12.34 -7.77 2.75
C ALA A 76 -13.82 -8.17 2.87
N ASN A 77 -14.73 -7.42 2.27
CA ASN A 77 -16.16 -7.77 2.23
C ASN A 77 -16.48 -9.04 1.42
N TYR A 78 -15.53 -9.51 0.60
CA TYR A 78 -15.62 -10.76 -0.15
C TYR A 78 -14.93 -11.94 0.58
N ASN A 79 -14.79 -11.87 1.91
CA ASN A 79 -14.27 -12.94 2.75
C ASN A 79 -15.01 -14.26 2.48
N GLY A 80 -14.23 -15.34 2.35
CA GLY A 80 -14.77 -16.68 2.06
C GLY A 80 -14.64 -17.09 0.59
N LEU A 81 -14.36 -16.19 -0.33
CA LEU A 81 -14.00 -16.57 -1.70
C LEU A 81 -12.56 -17.11 -1.70
N LYS A 82 -12.40 -18.41 -1.95
CA LYS A 82 -11.11 -19.12 -1.87
C LYS A 82 -9.99 -18.51 -2.74
N LYS A 83 -10.37 -17.81 -3.82
CA LYS A 83 -9.44 -17.15 -4.75
C LYS A 83 -9.00 -15.76 -4.28
N LEU A 84 -9.75 -15.14 -3.37
CA LEU A 84 -9.40 -13.85 -2.79
C LEU A 84 -8.79 -14.08 -1.41
N ARG A 85 -7.62 -13.52 -1.18
CA ARG A 85 -6.94 -13.49 0.12
C ARG A 85 -6.95 -12.03 0.60
N PRO A 86 -7.98 -11.58 1.34
CA PRO A 86 -8.18 -10.17 1.68
C PRO A 86 -6.97 -9.54 2.36
N ASN A 87 -6.27 -10.29 3.20
CA ASN A 87 -5.10 -9.82 3.95
C ASN A 87 -3.84 -9.61 3.08
N TYR A 88 -3.95 -9.74 1.76
CA TYR A 88 -2.85 -9.64 0.81
C TYR A 88 -3.10 -8.60 -0.29
N VAL A 89 -3.98 -7.65 -0.04
CA VAL A 89 -4.18 -6.49 -0.94
C VAL A 89 -3.66 -5.23 -0.25
N CYS A 90 -3.30 -4.22 -1.05
CA CYS A 90 -2.88 -2.92 -0.53
C CYS A 90 -4.09 -2.11 -0.03
N ASP A 91 -3.82 -1.09 0.77
CA ASP A 91 -4.85 -0.31 1.44
C ASP A 91 -5.71 0.50 0.47
N LEU A 92 -5.08 1.20 -0.47
CA LEU A 92 -5.75 2.17 -1.35
C LEU A 92 -5.53 1.87 -2.83
N LEU A 93 -6.56 2.19 -3.63
CA LEU A 93 -6.47 2.41 -5.06
C LEU A 93 -6.81 3.87 -5.36
N MET A 94 -5.90 4.58 -6.00
CA MET A 94 -6.11 5.96 -6.42
C MET A 94 -6.13 6.03 -7.94
N VAL A 95 -7.12 6.71 -8.51
CA VAL A 95 -7.34 6.75 -9.96
C VAL A 95 -7.63 8.19 -10.41
N GLY A 96 -6.84 8.67 -11.34
CA GLY A 96 -7.06 9.91 -12.09
C GLY A 96 -7.20 9.65 -13.58
N ASP A 97 -7.12 10.70 -14.39
CA ASP A 97 -7.30 10.59 -15.83
C ASP A 97 -6.20 9.76 -16.50
N ASP A 98 -4.94 10.04 -16.21
CA ASP A 98 -3.79 9.37 -16.83
C ASP A 98 -2.98 8.49 -15.89
N GLU A 99 -3.27 8.54 -14.61
CA GLU A 99 -2.48 7.88 -13.58
C GLU A 99 -3.34 6.94 -12.72
N VAL A 100 -2.75 5.80 -12.35
CA VAL A 100 -3.29 4.86 -11.37
C VAL A 100 -2.23 4.46 -10.37
N VAL A 101 -2.58 4.48 -9.09
CA VAL A 101 -1.68 4.17 -7.98
C VAL A 101 -2.31 3.14 -7.06
N PHE A 102 -1.64 2.01 -6.87
CA PHE A 102 -1.91 1.07 -5.79
C PHE A 102 -1.02 1.43 -4.60
N CYS A 103 -1.61 1.80 -3.48
CA CYS A 103 -0.88 2.34 -2.33
C CYS A 103 -1.08 1.48 -1.09
N ASP A 104 0.02 1.12 -0.45
CA ASP A 104 0.04 0.49 0.87
C ASP A 104 0.62 1.47 1.89
N LEU A 105 -0.07 1.61 3.02
CA LEU A 105 0.23 2.56 4.07
C LEU A 105 0.89 1.85 5.26
N ALA A 106 1.89 2.47 5.89
CA ALA A 106 2.46 1.91 7.10
C ALA A 106 3.07 2.96 8.04
N CYS A 107 2.87 2.75 9.33
CA CYS A 107 3.68 3.39 10.35
C CYS A 107 4.67 2.34 10.91
N TYR A 108 5.97 2.47 10.60
CA TYR A 108 6.87 1.36 10.78
C TYR A 108 8.19 1.73 11.48
N ASN A 109 8.72 0.78 12.26
CA ASN A 109 10.05 0.92 12.82
C ASN A 109 11.08 0.64 11.72
N PRO A 110 12.06 1.55 11.47
CA PRO A 110 13.03 1.42 10.40
C PRO A 110 13.79 0.08 10.34
N LYS A 111 13.99 -0.57 11.49
CA LYS A 111 14.71 -1.86 11.56
C LYS A 111 13.97 -3.04 10.91
N TYR A 112 12.67 -2.91 10.65
CA TYR A 112 11.84 -3.97 10.06
C TYR A 112 11.41 -3.66 8.62
N ILE A 113 11.94 -2.60 8.01
CA ILE A 113 11.61 -2.23 6.62
C ILE A 113 12.17 -3.29 5.67
N ASP A 114 13.43 -3.66 5.86
CA ASP A 114 14.10 -4.71 5.08
C ASP A 114 13.98 -6.08 5.75
N SER A 115 14.13 -7.14 4.97
CA SER A 115 14.20 -8.51 5.49
C SER A 115 15.39 -8.67 6.43
N PHE A 116 15.22 -9.46 7.47
CA PHE A 116 16.27 -9.69 8.48
C PHE A 116 16.20 -11.11 9.03
N VAL A 117 17.34 -11.57 9.59
CA VAL A 117 17.42 -12.87 10.26
C VAL A 117 17.26 -12.65 11.76
N LYS A 118 16.33 -13.39 12.38
CA LYS A 118 16.15 -13.39 13.84
C LYS A 118 17.31 -14.10 14.55
N SER A 119 17.38 -13.91 15.87
CA SER A 119 18.39 -14.56 16.71
C SER A 119 18.34 -16.10 16.69
N ASP A 120 17.18 -16.68 16.33
CA ASP A 120 16.98 -18.13 16.16
C ASP A 120 17.35 -18.64 14.76
N GLY A 121 17.88 -17.77 13.87
CA GLY A 121 18.25 -18.10 12.51
C GLY A 121 17.10 -18.08 11.51
N THR A 122 15.87 -17.80 11.92
CA THR A 122 14.73 -17.70 10.99
C THR A 122 14.75 -16.40 10.22
N GLU A 123 14.52 -16.48 8.90
CA GLU A 123 14.33 -15.30 8.06
C GLU A 123 12.96 -14.68 8.32
N GLN A 124 12.96 -13.38 8.54
CA GLN A 124 11.75 -12.55 8.63
C GLN A 124 11.70 -11.62 7.44
N LEU A 125 10.62 -11.71 6.66
CA LEU A 125 10.40 -10.79 5.56
C LEU A 125 10.23 -9.37 6.09
N GLY A 126 10.91 -8.43 5.44
CA GLY A 126 10.75 -7.00 5.70
C GLY A 126 9.39 -6.48 5.24
N LYS A 127 8.99 -5.33 5.79
CA LYS A 127 7.73 -4.69 5.40
C LYS A 127 7.72 -4.32 3.91
N ARG A 128 8.85 -3.86 3.36
CA ARG A 128 8.98 -3.53 1.93
C ARG A 128 8.58 -4.68 1.01
N LEU A 129 9.11 -5.88 1.26
CA LEU A 129 8.79 -7.06 0.46
C LEU A 129 7.34 -7.52 0.67
N THR A 130 6.81 -7.36 1.88
CA THR A 130 5.40 -7.64 2.18
C THR A 130 4.49 -6.72 1.37
N VAL A 131 4.75 -5.42 1.41
CA VAL A 131 4.01 -4.40 0.64
C VAL A 131 4.11 -4.64 -0.86
N TRP A 132 5.31 -4.93 -1.36
CA TRP A 132 5.50 -5.26 -2.77
C TRP A 132 4.61 -6.43 -3.21
N ARG A 133 4.49 -7.48 -2.38
CA ARG A 133 3.61 -8.63 -2.64
C ARG A 133 2.14 -8.25 -2.57
N GLN A 134 1.72 -7.42 -1.61
CA GLN A 134 0.35 -6.95 -1.48
C GLN A 134 -0.07 -6.13 -2.70
N ILE A 135 0.79 -5.21 -3.15
CA ILE A 135 0.57 -4.40 -4.35
C ILE A 135 0.47 -5.29 -5.60
N ASN A 136 1.42 -6.22 -5.81
CA ASN A 136 1.36 -7.15 -6.95
C ASN A 136 0.08 -7.98 -6.96
N ASN A 137 -0.30 -8.52 -5.80
CA ASN A 137 -1.53 -9.29 -5.69
C ASN A 137 -2.77 -8.43 -5.98
N SER A 138 -2.76 -7.16 -5.57
CA SER A 138 -3.84 -6.21 -5.88
C SER A 138 -3.94 -5.94 -7.37
N ILE A 139 -2.80 -5.68 -8.03
CA ILE A 139 -2.73 -5.47 -9.47
C ILE A 139 -3.26 -6.71 -10.21
N GLU A 140 -2.78 -7.90 -9.86
CA GLU A 140 -3.23 -9.16 -10.45
C GLU A 140 -4.74 -9.33 -10.29
N LYS A 141 -5.25 -9.22 -9.06
CA LYS A 141 -6.68 -9.43 -8.75
C LYS A 141 -7.60 -8.46 -9.49
N LEU A 142 -7.22 -7.19 -9.59
CA LEU A 142 -8.04 -6.22 -10.29
C LEU A 142 -7.91 -6.38 -11.81
N THR A 143 -6.73 -6.66 -12.34
CA THR A 143 -6.52 -6.82 -13.78
C THR A 143 -6.91 -8.19 -14.33
N ASP A 144 -7.21 -9.17 -13.48
CA ASP A 144 -7.84 -10.43 -13.89
C ASP A 144 -9.30 -10.20 -14.36
N VAL A 145 -9.94 -9.13 -13.89
CA VAL A 145 -11.30 -8.72 -14.29
C VAL A 145 -11.20 -7.83 -15.54
N PRO A 146 -11.67 -8.28 -16.71
CA PRO A 146 -11.44 -7.57 -17.99
C PRO A 146 -11.92 -6.12 -17.99
N GLU A 147 -13.08 -5.85 -17.38
CA GLU A 147 -13.67 -4.51 -17.34
C GLU A 147 -12.84 -3.58 -16.45
N ILE A 148 -12.30 -4.07 -15.34
CA ILE A 148 -11.43 -3.31 -14.45
C ILE A 148 -10.07 -3.12 -15.11
N ALA A 149 -9.53 -4.15 -15.76
CA ALA A 149 -8.29 -4.06 -16.52
C ALA A 149 -8.37 -2.99 -17.62
N GLY A 150 -9.53 -2.87 -18.28
CA GLY A 150 -9.82 -1.85 -19.29
C GLY A 150 -9.72 -0.41 -18.76
N GLU A 151 -9.96 -0.18 -17.48
CA GLU A 151 -9.84 1.12 -16.82
C GLU A 151 -8.41 1.40 -16.30
N ILE A 152 -7.71 0.36 -15.89
CA ILE A 152 -6.39 0.48 -15.22
C ILE A 152 -5.24 0.47 -16.23
N LEU A 153 -5.22 -0.52 -17.13
CA LEU A 153 -4.05 -0.77 -17.99
C LEU A 153 -3.79 0.30 -19.06
N PRO A 154 -4.80 1.03 -19.57
CA PRO A 154 -4.59 2.12 -20.51
C PRO A 154 -3.92 3.35 -19.89
N LYS A 155 -3.91 3.49 -18.55
CA LYS A 155 -3.28 4.64 -17.88
C LYS A 155 -1.80 4.72 -18.25
N SER A 156 -1.34 5.92 -18.61
CA SER A 156 0.04 6.15 -19.03
C SER A 156 1.04 5.97 -17.88
N LYS A 157 0.61 6.29 -16.65
CA LYS A 157 1.40 6.17 -15.44
C LYS A 157 0.76 5.18 -14.46
N ARG A 158 1.50 4.12 -14.16
CA ARG A 158 1.05 3.00 -13.32
C ARG A 158 2.05 2.77 -12.20
N ILE A 159 1.63 3.04 -10.97
CA ILE A 159 2.50 3.08 -9.80
C ILE A 159 2.01 2.11 -8.73
N GLY A 160 2.93 1.37 -8.15
CA GLY A 160 2.78 0.74 -6.85
C GLY A 160 3.54 1.55 -5.81
N LEU A 161 2.82 2.12 -4.88
CA LEU A 161 3.34 3.07 -3.90
C LEU A 161 3.41 2.46 -2.51
N PHE A 162 4.59 2.44 -1.92
CA PHE A 162 4.76 2.19 -0.51
C PHE A 162 4.90 3.53 0.21
N ALA A 163 3.85 3.97 0.87
CA ALA A 163 3.83 5.20 1.66
C ALA A 163 3.98 4.88 3.15
N TYR A 164 4.98 5.43 3.81
CA TYR A 164 5.17 5.11 5.21
C TYR A 164 5.75 6.25 6.04
N ARG A 165 5.44 6.21 7.33
CA ARG A 165 6.07 7.05 8.35
C ARG A 165 7.01 6.19 9.19
N ARG A 166 8.20 6.72 9.44
CA ARG A 166 9.14 6.11 10.40
C ARG A 166 8.66 6.43 11.81
N LYS A 167 8.47 5.42 12.65
CA LYS A 167 8.26 5.64 14.09
C LYS A 167 9.50 6.33 14.65
N GLU A 168 9.29 7.48 15.29
CA GLU A 168 10.35 8.12 16.04
C GLU A 168 10.79 7.20 17.19
N LYS A 169 12.09 7.00 17.30
CA LYS A 169 12.66 6.19 18.37
C LYS A 169 12.83 7.05 19.60
N ALA A 170 12.48 6.51 20.78
CA ALA A 170 12.97 7.06 22.03
C ALA A 170 14.51 7.10 22.04
N VAL A 171 15.11 8.09 22.70
CA VAL A 171 16.56 8.38 22.71
C VAL A 171 17.43 7.17 23.11
N THR A 172 16.88 6.18 23.80
CA THR A 172 17.54 4.90 24.16
C THR A 172 17.97 4.06 22.96
N ASP A 173 17.43 4.34 21.76
CA ASP A 173 17.72 3.58 20.54
C ASP A 173 18.97 4.07 19.75
N LEU A 174 19.68 5.10 20.23
CA LEU A 174 20.92 5.58 19.62
C LEU A 174 22.04 4.52 19.66
N ILE A 175 22.05 3.68 20.69
CA ILE A 175 23.04 2.59 20.86
C ILE A 175 22.81 1.50 19.80
N ASP A 176 21.55 1.21 19.45
CA ASP A 176 21.19 0.23 18.42
C ASP A 176 21.63 0.65 17.00
N ARG A 177 21.79 1.96 16.72
CA ARG A 177 22.24 2.43 15.40
C ARG A 177 23.69 2.01 15.11
N THR A 178 24.54 2.00 16.09
CA THR A 178 25.97 1.63 15.94
C THR A 178 26.11 0.12 15.72
N VAL A 179 25.31 -0.67 16.42
CA VAL A 179 25.23 -2.13 16.25
C VAL A 179 24.65 -2.51 14.89
N LEU A 180 23.58 -1.82 14.44
CA LEU A 180 22.97 -2.07 13.13
C LEU A 180 23.85 -1.68 11.94
N THR A 181 24.72 -0.67 12.08
CA THR A 181 25.69 -0.31 11.03
C THR A 181 26.75 -1.40 10.87
N GLY A 182 27.17 -2.04 11.98
CA GLY A 182 28.07 -3.21 11.95
C GLY A 182 27.39 -4.47 11.38
N MET A 183 26.10 -4.65 11.58
CA MET A 183 25.33 -5.80 11.05
C MET A 183 24.94 -5.63 9.57
N ARG A 184 24.87 -4.41 9.04
CA ARG A 184 24.60 -4.17 7.60
C ARG A 184 25.57 -4.88 6.68
N SER A 185 26.82 -5.04 7.07
CA SER A 185 27.81 -5.78 6.29
C SER A 185 27.56 -7.28 6.22
N LEU A 186 26.78 -7.85 7.17
CA LEU A 186 26.36 -9.25 7.16
C LEU A 186 25.04 -9.47 6.39
N ILE A 187 24.23 -8.43 6.23
CA ILE A 187 22.91 -8.46 5.55
C ILE A 187 23.06 -8.36 4.02
N ASP A 188 24.25 -8.04 3.51
CA ASP A 188 24.50 -7.95 2.05
C ASP A 188 24.25 -9.28 1.29
N ARG A 189 24.07 -10.39 2.00
CA ARG A 189 23.73 -11.70 1.40
C ARG A 189 22.23 -11.89 1.11
N THR A 190 21.35 -11.03 1.61
CA THR A 190 19.91 -11.10 1.32
C THR A 190 19.49 -10.23 0.13
N LYS A 191 20.43 -9.55 -0.51
CA LYS A 191 20.18 -8.64 -1.65
C LYS A 191 19.56 -9.31 -2.87
N ASP A 192 19.73 -10.61 -3.05
CA ASP A 192 19.17 -11.31 -4.22
C ASP A 192 17.64 -11.42 -4.18
N ALA A 193 17.03 -11.46 -3.00
CA ALA A 193 15.58 -11.47 -2.85
C ALA A 193 14.96 -10.07 -3.10
N ASP A 194 15.70 -9.02 -2.77
CA ASP A 194 15.26 -7.62 -2.93
C ASP A 194 15.60 -7.04 -4.32
N ALA A 195 16.42 -7.72 -5.13
CA ALA A 195 16.85 -7.23 -6.45
C ALA A 195 15.68 -7.05 -7.46
N ASN A 196 14.53 -7.66 -7.22
CA ASN A 196 13.35 -7.57 -8.07
C ASN A 196 12.30 -6.56 -7.58
N ILE A 197 12.51 -5.88 -6.45
CA ILE A 197 11.53 -4.95 -5.86
C ILE A 197 11.26 -3.71 -6.74
N GLY A 198 12.07 -3.45 -7.76
CA GLY A 198 11.85 -2.30 -8.66
C GLY A 198 10.76 -2.48 -9.72
N LYS A 199 10.30 -3.71 -9.96
CA LYS A 199 9.33 -4.00 -11.02
C LYS A 199 8.12 -4.74 -10.47
N LEU A 200 6.95 -4.23 -10.78
CA LEU A 200 5.68 -4.86 -10.48
C LEU A 200 5.08 -5.48 -11.76
N GLU A 201 4.06 -6.32 -11.59
CA GLU A 201 3.31 -6.90 -12.70
C GLU A 201 2.69 -5.83 -13.60
N LYS A 202 2.36 -6.20 -14.85
CA LYS A 202 1.67 -5.36 -15.84
C LYS A 202 2.34 -4.01 -16.11
N GLY A 203 3.67 -3.90 -15.88
CA GLY A 203 4.44 -2.68 -16.15
C GLY A 203 4.25 -1.55 -15.13
N PHE A 204 3.78 -1.88 -13.93
CA PHE A 204 3.77 -0.94 -12.82
C PHE A 204 5.20 -0.69 -12.30
N GLN A 205 5.44 0.53 -11.82
CA GLN A 205 6.69 0.91 -11.15
C GLN A 205 6.49 0.92 -9.65
N PHE A 206 7.41 0.32 -8.89
CA PHE A 206 7.39 0.40 -7.44
C PHE A 206 8.17 1.61 -6.96
N ILE A 207 7.53 2.44 -6.14
CA ILE A 207 8.17 3.61 -5.52
C ILE A 207 7.87 3.68 -4.03
N GLU A 208 8.71 4.36 -3.29
CA GLU A 208 8.56 4.60 -1.85
C GLU A 208 8.48 6.09 -1.57
N VAL A 209 7.58 6.47 -0.67
CA VAL A 209 7.46 7.85 -0.16
C VAL A 209 7.45 7.81 1.35
N VAL A 210 8.37 8.53 1.97
CA VAL A 210 8.52 8.58 3.43
C VAL A 210 7.94 9.88 3.95
N TYR A 211 6.85 9.81 4.71
CA TYR A 211 6.25 10.99 5.32
C TYR A 211 7.29 11.80 6.14
N PRO A 212 7.35 13.13 5.99
CA PRO A 212 6.39 14.04 5.36
C PRO A 212 6.67 14.36 3.87
N GLU A 213 7.48 13.59 3.16
CA GLU A 213 7.62 13.77 1.72
C GLU A 213 6.27 13.66 1.01
N THR A 214 6.10 14.45 -0.05
CA THR A 214 4.84 14.55 -0.79
C THR A 214 4.93 13.80 -2.10
N TYR A 215 4.00 12.90 -2.33
CA TYR A 215 3.79 12.31 -3.65
C TYR A 215 3.11 13.35 -4.55
N ILE A 216 3.72 13.64 -5.67
CA ILE A 216 3.17 14.58 -6.66
C ILE A 216 2.45 13.80 -7.74
N TRP A 217 1.14 13.97 -7.78
CA TRP A 217 0.28 13.45 -8.83
C TRP A 217 0.56 14.21 -10.14
N LYS A 218 0.69 13.53 -11.27
CA LYS A 218 1.08 14.15 -12.53
C LYS A 218 0.07 13.86 -13.63
#